data_43c8dcbe3481d85eef2f0ce06dab077a
#
_entry.id   43c8dcbe3481d85eef2f0ce06dab077a
#
_cell.length_a   1.000
_cell.length_b   1.000
_cell.length_c   1.000
_cell.angle_alpha   90.00
_cell.angle_beta   90.00
_cell.angle_gamma   90.00
#
_symmetry.space_group_name_H-M   'P 1'
#
loop_
_entity.id
_entity.type
_entity.pdbx_description
1 polymer ?
#
loop_
_entity_poly.entity_id
_entity_poly.type
_entity_poly.pdbx_seq_one_letter_code
_entity_poly.pdbx_strand_id
1 'polypeptide(L)'
;KAIDLMDEAAAKLRMEVDSVPEELDEISRKIKQLEIEREAIKRENDKPKLEQIGKELAELKEQENSYKAKWQSEKTLVNKIQQNKVEIENLKFEADKAEREGDYGRVAEIRYGKLQALNQEIEETQQKLHEMQGDKAMIKEEVDAEDIADVVSRWTGIPVSKMLQS
;
A
#
# COMPACT_ATOMS: atom_id res chain seq x y z
N LYS A 1 17.77 0.03 17.53
CA LYS A 1 18.12 -0.28 16.13
C LYS A 1 17.01 -1.02 15.39
N ALA A 2 16.31 -1.95 16.04
CA ALA A 2 15.17 -2.64 15.40
C ALA A 2 14.03 -1.67 15.06
N ILE A 3 13.82 -0.65 15.90
CA ILE A 3 12.81 0.39 15.67
C ILE A 3 13.15 1.20 14.40
N ASP A 4 14.42 1.55 14.21
CA ASP A 4 14.87 2.30 13.04
C ASP A 4 14.68 1.50 11.76
N LEU A 5 14.90 0.18 11.79
CA LEU A 5 14.69 -0.70 10.65
C LEU A 5 13.21 -0.80 10.27
N MET A 6 12.33 -0.88 11.26
CA MET A 6 10.88 -0.90 11.04
C MET A 6 10.39 0.44 10.49
N ASP A 7 10.90 1.55 11.01
CA ASP A 7 10.55 2.88 10.52
C ASP A 7 10.98 3.08 9.06
N GLU A 8 12.17 2.58 8.69
CA GLU A 8 12.67 2.66 7.33
C GLU A 8 11.80 1.85 6.36
N ALA A 9 11.44 0.63 6.73
CA ALA A 9 10.56 -0.21 5.93
C ALA A 9 9.15 0.38 5.80
N ALA A 10 8.60 0.92 6.89
CA ALA A 10 7.29 1.58 6.89
C ALA A 10 7.30 2.84 6.02
N ALA A 11 8.37 3.62 6.04
CA ALA A 11 8.51 4.82 5.21
C ALA A 11 8.57 4.44 3.72
N LYS A 12 9.27 3.38 3.37
CA LYS A 12 9.33 2.86 2.01
C LYS A 12 7.94 2.45 1.51
N LEU A 13 7.18 1.73 2.33
CA LEU A 13 5.82 1.32 1.98
C LEU A 13 4.90 2.53 1.79
N ARG A 14 5.02 3.55 2.63
CA ARG A 14 4.22 4.78 2.49
C ARG A 14 4.48 5.48 1.16
N MET A 15 5.74 5.53 0.73
CA MET A 15 6.08 6.11 -0.56
C MET A 15 5.44 5.36 -1.72
N GLU A 16 5.42 4.02 -1.67
CA GLU A 16 4.77 3.21 -2.67
C GLU A 16 3.24 3.37 -2.67
N VAL A 17 2.64 3.48 -1.49
CA VAL A 17 1.19 3.67 -1.33
C VAL A 17 0.76 5.04 -1.88
N ASP A 18 1.55 6.07 -1.65
CA ASP A 18 1.23 7.43 -2.09
C ASP A 18 1.62 7.70 -3.55
N SER A 19 2.43 6.83 -4.16
CA SER A 19 2.79 6.95 -5.56
C SER A 19 1.63 6.57 -6.46
N VAL A 20 1.32 7.44 -7.43
CA VAL A 20 0.28 7.17 -8.43
C VAL A 20 0.74 5.99 -9.29
N PRO A 21 -0.09 4.95 -9.47
CA PRO A 21 0.26 3.83 -10.34
C PRO A 21 0.56 4.28 -11.76
N GLU A 22 1.54 3.65 -12.40
CA GLU A 22 1.96 4.01 -13.75
C GLU A 22 0.81 3.94 -14.76
N GLU A 23 -0.03 2.91 -14.67
CA GLU A 23 -1.19 2.74 -15.55
C GLU A 23 -2.18 3.91 -15.42
N LEU A 24 -2.42 4.35 -14.20
CA LEU A 24 -3.31 5.48 -13.93
C LEU A 24 -2.69 6.80 -14.43
N ASP A 25 -1.39 6.98 -14.25
CA ASP A 25 -0.67 8.16 -14.72
C ASP A 25 -0.72 8.25 -16.25
N GLU A 26 -0.53 7.15 -16.95
CA GLU A 26 -0.64 7.09 -18.42
C GLU A 26 -2.04 7.49 -18.90
N ILE A 27 -3.09 6.98 -18.27
CA ILE A 27 -4.47 7.32 -18.61
C ILE A 27 -4.72 8.80 -18.38
N SER A 28 -4.27 9.35 -17.26
CA SER A 28 -4.43 10.77 -16.95
C SER A 28 -3.70 11.67 -17.96
N ARG A 29 -2.53 11.27 -18.40
CA ARG A 29 -1.77 12.00 -19.44
C ARG A 29 -2.50 11.99 -20.78
N LYS A 30 -3.03 10.84 -21.18
CA LYS A 30 -3.81 10.71 -22.41
C LYS A 30 -5.06 11.59 -22.38
N ILE A 31 -5.74 11.64 -21.24
CA ILE A 31 -6.92 12.49 -21.06
C ILE A 31 -6.54 13.97 -21.27
N LYS A 32 -5.45 14.42 -20.63
CA LYS A 32 -4.98 15.80 -20.78
C LYS A 32 -4.63 16.12 -22.22
N GLN A 33 -3.93 15.21 -22.88
CA GLN A 33 -3.55 15.40 -24.29
C GLN A 33 -4.79 15.51 -25.18
N LEU A 34 -5.77 14.65 -25.00
CA LEU A 34 -7.02 14.70 -25.78
C LEU A 34 -7.86 15.94 -25.47
N GLU A 35 -7.85 16.41 -24.23
CA GLU A 35 -8.52 17.66 -23.88
C GLU A 35 -7.91 18.86 -24.59
N ILE A 36 -6.58 18.90 -24.70
CA ILE A 36 -5.87 19.94 -25.44
C ILE A 36 -6.22 19.86 -26.94
N GLU A 37 -6.21 18.67 -27.51
CA GLU A 37 -6.61 18.45 -28.92
C GLU A 37 -8.06 18.86 -29.16
N ARG A 38 -8.96 18.54 -28.23
CA ARG A 38 -10.36 18.95 -28.32
C ARG A 38 -10.52 20.46 -28.40
N GLU A 39 -9.79 21.22 -27.58
CA GLU A 39 -9.82 22.66 -27.62
C GLU A 39 -9.32 23.22 -28.95
N ALA A 40 -8.29 22.62 -29.53
CA ALA A 40 -7.79 22.98 -30.85
C ALA A 40 -8.84 22.70 -31.94
N ILE A 41 -9.48 21.54 -31.89
CA ILE A 41 -10.51 21.13 -32.87
C ILE A 41 -11.77 21.99 -32.75
N LYS A 42 -12.14 22.41 -31.55
CA LYS A 42 -13.25 23.37 -31.38
C LYS A 42 -13.06 24.64 -32.17
N ARG A 43 -11.83 25.11 -32.25
CA ARG A 43 -11.49 26.30 -33.04
C ARG A 43 -11.64 26.08 -34.53
N GLU A 44 -11.42 24.83 -34.99
CA GLU A 44 -11.56 24.45 -36.40
C GLU A 44 -12.99 24.11 -36.80
N ASN A 45 -13.90 23.99 -35.85
CA ASN A 45 -15.32 23.67 -36.06
C ASN A 45 -15.57 22.32 -36.76
N ASP A 46 -14.69 21.34 -36.54
CA ASP A 46 -14.82 20.00 -37.10
C ASP A 46 -15.67 19.09 -36.19
N LYS A 47 -16.97 19.09 -36.44
CA LYS A 47 -17.93 18.33 -35.63
C LYS A 47 -17.68 16.83 -35.53
N PRO A 48 -17.38 16.11 -36.65
CA PRO A 48 -17.11 14.68 -36.56
C PRO A 48 -15.92 14.33 -35.68
N LYS A 49 -14.84 15.11 -35.75
CA LYS A 49 -13.66 14.92 -34.91
C LYS A 49 -13.96 15.21 -33.44
N LEU A 50 -14.78 16.24 -33.15
CA LEU A 50 -15.19 16.55 -31.80
C LEU A 50 -16.00 15.41 -31.17
N GLU A 51 -16.89 14.78 -31.91
CA GLU A 51 -17.66 13.64 -31.43
C GLU A 51 -16.75 12.44 -31.12
N GLN A 52 -15.79 12.16 -32.00
CA GLN A 52 -14.85 11.05 -31.83
C GLN A 52 -13.99 11.28 -30.59
N ILE A 53 -13.41 12.45 -30.43
CA ILE A 53 -12.60 12.80 -29.25
C ILE A 53 -13.45 12.76 -27.98
N GLY A 54 -14.70 13.22 -28.05
CA GLY A 54 -15.63 13.17 -26.91
C GLY A 54 -15.88 11.74 -26.43
N LYS A 55 -16.04 10.79 -27.36
CA LYS A 55 -16.19 9.38 -27.05
C LYS A 55 -14.94 8.79 -26.41
N GLU A 56 -13.78 9.06 -27.00
CA GLU A 56 -12.49 8.60 -26.45
C GLU A 56 -12.26 9.14 -25.06
N LEU A 57 -12.54 10.43 -24.83
CA LEU A 57 -12.42 11.04 -23.51
C LEU A 57 -13.38 10.43 -22.49
N ALA A 58 -14.62 10.14 -22.90
CA ALA A 58 -15.59 9.50 -22.02
C ALA A 58 -15.11 8.11 -21.59
N GLU A 59 -14.60 7.32 -22.52
CA GLU A 59 -14.07 5.98 -22.23
C GLU A 59 -12.86 6.05 -21.31
N LEU A 60 -11.91 6.97 -21.59
CA LEU A 60 -10.72 7.13 -20.78
C LEU A 60 -11.05 7.62 -19.36
N LYS A 61 -12.00 8.54 -19.25
CA LYS A 61 -12.45 9.02 -17.92
C LYS A 61 -13.12 7.92 -17.11
N GLU A 62 -13.88 7.07 -17.77
CA GLU A 62 -14.48 5.91 -17.13
C GLU A 62 -13.41 4.95 -16.61
N GLN A 63 -12.41 4.64 -17.45
CA GLN A 63 -11.28 3.82 -17.05
C GLN A 63 -10.49 4.47 -15.90
N GLU A 64 -10.25 5.76 -15.98
CA GLU A 64 -9.57 6.51 -14.91
C GLU A 64 -10.32 6.38 -13.58
N ASN A 65 -11.63 6.57 -13.59
CA ASN A 65 -12.46 6.44 -12.39
C ASN A 65 -12.42 5.03 -11.81
N SER A 66 -12.45 4.03 -12.67
CA SER A 66 -12.37 2.62 -12.26
C SER A 66 -11.03 2.31 -11.61
N TYR A 67 -9.93 2.75 -12.22
CA TYR A 67 -8.59 2.57 -11.66
C TYR A 67 -8.38 3.35 -10.37
N LYS A 68 -8.89 4.57 -10.29
CA LYS A 68 -8.82 5.38 -9.05
C LYS A 68 -9.57 4.71 -7.90
N ALA A 69 -10.76 4.17 -8.18
CA ALA A 69 -11.55 3.48 -7.17
C ALA A 69 -10.82 2.24 -6.66
N LYS A 70 -10.24 1.45 -7.57
CA LYS A 70 -9.46 0.27 -7.21
C LYS A 70 -8.23 0.66 -6.39
N TRP A 71 -7.48 1.65 -6.84
CA TRP A 71 -6.30 2.15 -6.13
C TRP A 71 -6.66 2.63 -4.73
N GLN A 72 -7.73 3.40 -4.60
CA GLN A 72 -8.18 3.90 -3.29
C GLN A 72 -8.58 2.75 -2.35
N SER A 73 -9.25 1.73 -2.88
CA SER A 73 -9.62 0.54 -2.09
C SER A 73 -8.40 -0.23 -1.61
N GLU A 74 -7.42 -0.46 -2.51
CA GLU A 74 -6.16 -1.12 -2.15
C GLU A 74 -5.39 -0.29 -1.12
N LYS A 75 -5.33 1.02 -1.31
CA LYS A 75 -4.66 1.96 -0.41
C LYS A 75 -5.24 1.90 1.01
N THR A 76 -6.56 1.85 1.13
CA THR A 76 -7.25 1.76 2.41
C THR A 76 -6.86 0.48 3.16
N LEU A 77 -6.82 -0.65 2.45
CA LEU A 77 -6.45 -1.93 3.06
C LEU A 77 -4.97 -1.98 3.46
N VAL A 78 -4.10 -1.45 2.62
CA VAL A 78 -2.65 -1.37 2.92
C VAL A 78 -2.40 -0.49 4.13
N ASN A 79 -3.06 0.65 4.22
CA ASN A 79 -2.95 1.56 5.38
C ASN A 79 -3.42 0.89 6.66
N LYS A 80 -4.50 0.11 6.60
CA LYS A 80 -5.00 -0.64 7.76
C LYS A 80 -3.98 -1.66 8.25
N ILE A 81 -3.40 -2.43 7.34
CA ILE A 81 -2.34 -3.39 7.67
C ILE A 81 -1.16 -2.69 8.34
N GLN A 82 -0.74 -1.58 7.78
CA GLN A 82 0.39 -0.82 8.29
C GLN A 82 0.12 -0.28 9.70
N GLN A 83 -1.06 0.29 9.92
CA GLN A 83 -1.47 0.77 11.24
C GLN A 83 -1.50 -0.37 12.27
N ASN A 84 -2.01 -1.52 11.88
CA ASN A 84 -2.04 -2.69 12.76
C ASN A 84 -0.63 -3.18 13.10
N LYS A 85 0.30 -3.14 12.16
CA LYS A 85 1.70 -3.51 12.41
C LYS A 85 2.37 -2.56 13.40
N VAL A 86 2.12 -1.27 13.27
CA VAL A 86 2.63 -0.25 14.22
C VAL A 86 2.06 -0.49 15.62
N GLU A 87 0.77 -0.76 15.70
CA GLU A 87 0.11 -1.02 16.99
C GLU A 87 0.65 -2.30 17.64
N ILE A 88 0.94 -3.34 16.86
CA ILE A 88 1.58 -4.56 17.37
C ILE A 88 2.93 -4.24 18.02
N GLU A 89 3.76 -3.42 17.37
CA GLU A 89 5.05 -3.04 17.93
C GLU A 89 4.89 -2.25 19.23
N ASN A 90 3.92 -1.33 19.28
CA ASN A 90 3.62 -0.59 20.50
C ASN A 90 3.16 -1.51 21.63
N LEU A 91 2.30 -2.48 21.33
CA LEU A 91 1.83 -3.44 22.31
C LEU A 91 2.92 -4.38 22.81
N LYS A 92 3.83 -4.79 21.93
CA LYS A 92 5.00 -5.58 22.32
C LYS A 92 5.86 -4.81 23.32
N PHE A 93 6.07 -3.52 23.05
CA PHE A 93 6.81 -2.64 23.94
C PHE A 93 6.11 -2.51 25.30
N GLU A 94 4.78 -2.32 25.30
CA GLU A 94 4.00 -2.27 26.53
C GLU A 94 4.06 -3.58 27.32
N ALA A 95 4.01 -4.71 26.64
CA ALA A 95 4.11 -6.02 27.29
C ALA A 95 5.47 -6.21 27.95
N ASP A 96 6.55 -5.82 27.28
CA ASP A 96 7.90 -5.89 27.84
C ASP A 96 8.05 -4.98 29.05
N LYS A 97 7.46 -3.78 29.00
CA LYS A 97 7.43 -2.85 30.12
C LYS A 97 6.65 -3.43 31.30
N ALA A 98 5.47 -3.99 31.05
CA ALA A 98 4.64 -4.62 32.08
C ALA A 98 5.36 -5.81 32.72
N GLU A 99 6.08 -6.60 31.93
CA GLU A 99 6.89 -7.71 32.43
C GLU A 99 7.97 -7.23 33.40
N ARG A 100 8.66 -6.15 33.06
CA ARG A 100 9.68 -5.56 33.95
C ARG A 100 9.09 -5.00 35.24
N GLU A 101 7.85 -4.52 35.18
CA GLU A 101 7.13 -4.01 36.35
C GLU A 101 6.46 -5.10 37.17
N GLY A 102 6.49 -6.35 36.69
CA GLY A 102 5.86 -7.48 37.36
C GLY A 102 4.36 -7.60 37.17
N ASP A 103 3.78 -6.84 36.25
CA ASP A 103 2.36 -6.88 35.92
C ASP A 103 2.08 -7.97 34.89
N TYR A 104 2.09 -9.24 35.35
CA TYR A 104 1.94 -10.39 34.48
C TYR A 104 0.53 -10.56 33.93
N GLY A 105 -0.48 -10.05 34.64
CA GLY A 105 -1.84 -10.01 34.10
C GLY A 105 -1.97 -9.20 32.83
N ARG A 106 -1.35 -8.04 32.82
CA ARG A 106 -1.32 -7.17 31.65
C ARG A 106 -0.50 -7.79 30.51
N VAL A 107 0.61 -8.43 30.84
CA VAL A 107 1.43 -9.17 29.86
C VAL A 107 0.59 -10.23 29.15
N ALA A 108 -0.16 -11.02 29.91
CA ALA A 108 -1.02 -12.06 29.33
C ALA A 108 -2.13 -11.47 28.48
N GLU A 109 -2.78 -10.41 28.94
CA GLU A 109 -3.82 -9.71 28.18
C GLU A 109 -3.32 -9.23 26.83
N ILE A 110 -2.13 -8.64 26.80
CA ILE A 110 -1.53 -8.14 25.57
C ILE A 110 -1.11 -9.29 24.66
N ARG A 111 -0.29 -10.22 25.16
CA ARG A 111 0.30 -11.30 24.35
C ARG A 111 -0.72 -12.32 23.84
N TYR A 112 -1.66 -12.69 24.66
CA TYR A 112 -2.64 -13.74 24.32
C TYR A 112 -3.99 -13.20 23.83
N GLY A 113 -4.26 -11.93 24.03
CA GLY A 113 -5.49 -11.29 23.58
C GLY A 113 -5.29 -10.32 22.44
N LYS A 114 -4.74 -9.14 22.75
CA LYS A 114 -4.64 -8.03 21.79
C LYS A 114 -3.74 -8.33 20.60
N LEU A 115 -2.56 -8.94 20.83
CA LEU A 115 -1.63 -9.25 19.75
C LEU A 115 -2.20 -10.31 18.80
N GLN A 116 -2.87 -11.32 19.34
CA GLN A 116 -3.49 -12.34 18.50
C GLN A 116 -4.63 -11.76 17.66
N ALA A 117 -5.45 -10.90 18.24
CA ALA A 117 -6.54 -10.25 17.52
C ALA A 117 -6.01 -9.39 16.37
N LEU A 118 -4.94 -8.62 16.60
CA LEU A 118 -4.32 -7.78 15.56
C LEU A 118 -3.68 -8.62 14.46
N ASN A 119 -2.99 -9.70 14.81
CA ASN A 119 -2.40 -10.61 13.84
C ASN A 119 -3.47 -11.25 12.96
N GLN A 120 -4.57 -11.65 13.55
CA GLN A 120 -5.70 -12.22 12.81
C GLN A 120 -6.31 -11.18 11.87
N GLU A 121 -6.48 -9.95 12.34
CA GLU A 121 -7.00 -8.87 11.52
C GLU A 121 -6.09 -8.56 10.35
N ILE A 122 -4.77 -8.58 10.55
CA ILE A 122 -3.80 -8.41 9.47
C ILE A 122 -3.95 -9.51 8.43
N GLU A 123 -4.02 -10.78 8.85
CA GLU A 123 -4.20 -11.90 7.93
C GLU A 123 -5.48 -11.77 7.10
N GLU A 124 -6.59 -11.44 7.74
CA GLU A 124 -7.87 -11.23 7.06
C GLU A 124 -7.81 -10.08 6.06
N THR A 125 -7.17 -8.98 6.44
CA THR A 125 -7.02 -7.81 5.59
C THR A 125 -6.11 -8.10 4.41
N GLN A 126 -5.01 -8.82 4.64
CA GLN A 126 -4.10 -9.25 3.57
C GLN A 126 -4.80 -10.16 2.57
N GLN A 127 -5.64 -11.06 3.05
CA GLN A 127 -6.41 -11.94 2.18
C GLN A 127 -7.40 -11.17 1.34
N LYS A 128 -8.11 -10.21 1.92
CA LYS A 128 -9.03 -9.32 1.19
C LYS A 128 -8.30 -8.52 0.12
N LEU A 129 -7.13 -7.98 0.47
CA LEU A 129 -6.32 -7.23 -0.46
C LEU A 129 -5.85 -8.09 -1.63
N HIS A 130 -5.40 -9.30 -1.34
CA HIS A 130 -4.95 -10.25 -2.35
C HIS A 130 -6.09 -10.63 -3.31
N GLU A 131 -7.27 -10.88 -2.79
CA GLU A 131 -8.46 -11.18 -3.59
C GLU A 131 -8.86 -9.99 -4.47
N MET A 132 -8.79 -8.78 -3.92
CA MET A 132 -9.12 -7.55 -4.64
C MET A 132 -8.11 -7.24 -5.75
N GLN A 133 -6.83 -7.49 -5.51
CA GLN A 133 -5.78 -7.23 -6.50
C GLN A 133 -5.84 -8.19 -7.68
N GLY A 134 -6.18 -9.46 -7.44
CA GLY A 134 -6.18 -10.47 -8.48
C GLY A 134 -4.82 -10.56 -9.16
N ASP A 135 -4.81 -10.53 -10.49
CA ASP A 135 -3.59 -10.62 -11.29
C ASP A 135 -2.88 -9.26 -11.48
N LYS A 136 -3.57 -8.16 -11.16
CA LYS A 136 -3.04 -6.80 -11.38
C LYS A 136 -3.06 -6.00 -10.09
N ALA A 137 -2.00 -6.10 -9.32
CA ALA A 137 -1.83 -5.27 -8.13
C ALA A 137 -1.42 -3.85 -8.53
N MET A 138 -2.17 -2.85 -8.06
CA MET A 138 -1.81 -1.43 -8.25
C MET A 138 -0.84 -0.95 -7.20
N ILE A 139 -0.91 -1.52 -6.00
CA ILE A 139 0.02 -1.24 -4.91
C ILE A 139 0.69 -2.56 -4.54
N LYS A 140 2.01 -2.59 -4.59
CA LYS A 140 2.75 -3.74 -4.07
C LYS A 140 2.71 -3.67 -2.56
N GLU A 141 2.02 -4.64 -2.01
CA GLU A 141 1.83 -4.76 -0.60
C GLU A 141 3.02 -5.46 0.04
N GLU A 142 4.14 -4.79 0.28
CA GLU A 142 5.14 -5.55 1.00
C GLU A 142 6.10 -4.73 1.84
N VAL A 143 5.72 -4.54 3.09
CA VAL A 143 6.70 -4.56 4.16
C VAL A 143 6.61 -5.94 4.78
N ASP A 144 7.20 -6.91 4.12
CA ASP A 144 7.24 -8.27 4.64
C ASP A 144 8.60 -8.54 5.31
N ALA A 145 8.78 -9.77 5.76
CA ALA A 145 10.03 -10.19 6.39
C ALA A 145 11.22 -10.04 5.44
N GLU A 146 10.99 -10.18 4.14
CA GLU A 146 12.03 -10.07 3.13
C GLU A 146 12.56 -8.64 3.01
N ASP A 147 11.67 -7.64 2.98
CA ASP A 147 12.08 -6.23 2.95
C ASP A 147 12.85 -5.83 4.20
N ILE A 148 12.41 -6.29 5.37
CA ILE A 148 13.09 -6.04 6.63
C ILE A 148 14.45 -6.73 6.65
N ALA A 149 14.52 -7.98 6.18
CA ALA A 149 15.77 -8.74 6.09
C ALA A 149 16.78 -8.07 5.15
N ASP A 150 16.31 -7.49 4.04
CA ASP A 150 17.16 -6.76 3.10
C ASP A 150 17.77 -5.52 3.75
N VAL A 151 17.00 -4.75 4.51
CA VAL A 151 17.49 -3.59 5.25
C VAL A 151 18.54 -4.02 6.29
N VAL A 152 18.27 -5.07 7.04
CA VAL A 152 19.20 -5.62 8.03
C VAL A 152 20.47 -6.12 7.35
N SER A 153 20.35 -6.79 6.21
CA SER A 153 21.50 -7.28 5.43
C SER A 153 22.43 -6.15 5.02
N ARG A 154 21.87 -5.02 4.58
CA ARG A 154 22.67 -3.83 4.23
C ARG A 154 23.43 -3.24 5.43
N TRP A 155 22.83 -3.33 6.61
CA TRP A 155 23.43 -2.78 7.84
C TRP A 155 24.48 -3.70 8.44
N THR A 156 24.29 -5.02 8.38
CA THR A 156 25.15 -6.01 9.02
C THR A 156 26.05 -6.78 8.05
N GLY A 157 25.76 -6.73 6.74
CA GLY A 157 26.45 -7.49 5.73
C GLY A 157 26.10 -8.97 5.69
N ILE A 158 25.06 -9.39 6.42
CA ILE A 158 24.59 -10.76 6.42
C ILE A 158 23.65 -10.99 5.21
N PRO A 159 23.84 -12.07 4.43
CA PRO A 159 22.95 -12.36 3.31
C PRO A 159 21.50 -12.56 3.72
N VAL A 160 20.58 -12.03 2.91
CA VAL A 160 19.14 -12.10 3.15
C VAL A 160 18.66 -13.55 3.29
N SER A 161 19.18 -14.46 2.46
CA SER A 161 18.82 -15.88 2.49
C SER A 161 19.09 -16.53 3.84
N LYS A 162 20.18 -16.16 4.52
CA LYS A 162 20.48 -16.66 5.86
C LYS A 162 19.52 -16.16 6.91
N MET A 163 19.09 -14.90 6.82
CA MET A 163 18.17 -14.32 7.77
C MET A 163 16.76 -14.92 7.67
N LEU A 164 16.35 -15.25 6.47
CA LEU A 164 15.04 -15.86 6.24
C LEU A 164 14.97 -17.34 6.66
N GLN A 165 16.10 -18.01 6.79
CA GLN A 165 16.18 -19.40 7.22
C GLN A 165 16.19 -19.60 8.73
N SER A 166 16.29 -18.56 9.48
CA SER A 166 16.20 -18.66 10.95
C SER A 166 14.73 -18.72 11.44
#